data_3ac09088323bdafec00817fefaf84233
#
_entry.id   3ac09088323bdafec00817fefaf84233
#
_cell.length_a   1.000
_cell.length_b   1.000
_cell.length_c   1.000
_cell.angle_alpha   90.00
_cell.angle_beta   90.00
_cell.angle_gamma   90.00
#
_symmetry.space_group_name_H-M   'P 1'
#
loop_
_entity.id
_entity.type
_entity.pdbx_description
1 polymer ?
#
loop_
_entity_poly.entity_id
_entity_poly.type
_entity_poly.pdbx_seq_one_letter_code
_entity_poly.pdbx_strand_id
1 'polypeptide(L)'
;MKSARHLGLLLLVPVVLLAGCAKQSPGPAASAPPAKHVHHPPHGGTPVVLGEEIYHVELVLDAATGKLSAYILDGEMENFIRLAMPAFDMTAQVNGQSKVLTFHAVANPATGETVGDSSLFETQAEWLKTTRTFDAVIPGLAIRGTTFTGVTFNFPGGNDRD
;
A
#
# COMPACT_ATOMS: atom_id res chain seq x y z
N MET A 1 2.90 -100.41 -21.44
CA MET A 1 2.03 -100.63 -22.59
C MET A 1 1.06 -99.48 -22.74
N LYS A 2 0.96 -98.90 -23.93
CA LYS A 2 0.01 -97.92 -24.48
C LYS A 2 0.15 -96.48 -24.01
N SER A 3 0.81 -95.78 -24.86
CA SER A 3 0.88 -94.34 -25.10
C SER A 3 -0.47 -93.67 -25.34
N ALA A 4 -0.73 -92.54 -24.83
CA ALA A 4 -1.76 -91.62 -25.33
C ALA A 4 -1.20 -90.18 -25.31
N ARG A 5 -0.95 -89.68 -26.50
CA ARG A 5 -0.53 -88.30 -26.82
C ARG A 5 -1.77 -87.41 -26.75
N HIS A 6 -1.74 -86.38 -25.90
CA HIS A 6 -2.70 -85.31 -25.98
C HIS A 6 -2.05 -84.07 -26.58
N LEU A 7 -2.54 -83.72 -27.73
CA LEU A 7 -2.24 -82.54 -28.52
C LEU A 7 -2.88 -81.28 -27.84
N GLY A 8 -2.09 -80.46 -27.19
CA GLY A 8 -2.58 -79.22 -26.57
C GLY A 8 -2.61 -78.10 -27.61
N LEU A 9 -3.79 -77.65 -27.88
CA LEU A 9 -4.08 -76.50 -28.77
C LEU A 9 -3.70 -75.19 -28.04
N LEU A 10 -2.68 -74.52 -28.56
CA LEU A 10 -2.22 -73.24 -28.05
C LEU A 10 -3.14 -72.14 -28.59
N LEU A 11 -3.98 -71.56 -27.70
CA LEU A 11 -4.84 -70.45 -28.01
C LEU A 11 -4.01 -69.13 -27.80
N LEU A 12 -3.67 -68.48 -28.91
CA LEU A 12 -3.03 -67.17 -28.92
C LEU A 12 -4.09 -66.11 -28.67
N VAL A 13 -4.06 -65.47 -27.51
CA VAL A 13 -4.92 -64.34 -27.19
C VAL A 13 -4.16 -63.05 -27.56
N PRO A 14 -4.68 -62.23 -28.47
CA PRO A 14 -4.05 -60.92 -28.76
C PRO A 14 -4.33 -59.94 -27.60
N VAL A 15 -3.27 -59.45 -26.93
CA VAL A 15 -3.34 -58.38 -25.99
C VAL A 15 -3.46 -57.06 -26.77
N VAL A 16 -4.65 -56.48 -26.78
CA VAL A 16 -4.89 -55.13 -27.29
C VAL A 16 -4.42 -54.12 -26.24
N LEU A 17 -3.28 -53.50 -26.47
CA LEU A 17 -2.80 -52.35 -25.70
C LEU A 17 -3.66 -51.12 -26.04
N LEU A 18 -4.62 -50.78 -25.22
CA LEU A 18 -5.32 -49.50 -25.23
C LEU A 18 -4.38 -48.43 -24.66
N ALA A 19 -3.72 -47.67 -25.55
CA ALA A 19 -3.01 -46.46 -25.18
C ALA A 19 -4.05 -45.39 -24.77
N GLY A 20 -4.37 -45.30 -23.48
CA GLY A 20 -5.17 -44.25 -22.90
C GLY A 20 -4.38 -42.96 -22.92
N CYS A 21 -4.71 -41.98 -23.81
CA CYS A 21 -4.28 -40.59 -23.68
C CYS A 21 -4.91 -40.03 -22.43
N ALA A 22 -4.17 -40.03 -21.31
CA ALA A 22 -4.51 -39.23 -20.14
C ALA A 22 -4.40 -37.74 -20.53
N LYS A 23 -5.55 -37.06 -20.71
CA LYS A 23 -5.62 -35.59 -20.71
C LYS A 23 -5.14 -35.13 -19.35
N GLN A 24 -3.91 -34.62 -19.28
CA GLN A 24 -3.47 -33.84 -18.12
C GLN A 24 -4.38 -32.64 -17.98
N SER A 25 -5.18 -32.61 -16.92
CA SER A 25 -5.88 -31.41 -16.50
C SER A 25 -4.82 -30.31 -16.24
N PRO A 26 -5.00 -29.07 -16.76
CA PRO A 26 -4.13 -27.97 -16.37
C PRO A 26 -4.18 -27.85 -14.85
N GLY A 27 -3.02 -27.94 -14.21
CA GLY A 27 -2.88 -27.62 -12.79
C GLY A 27 -3.38 -26.20 -12.53
N PRO A 28 -3.79 -25.88 -11.28
CA PRO A 28 -4.19 -24.51 -10.96
C PRO A 28 -3.12 -23.56 -11.46
N ALA A 29 -3.51 -22.63 -12.33
CA ALA A 29 -2.62 -21.56 -12.78
C ALA A 29 -2.14 -20.82 -11.53
N ALA A 30 -0.82 -20.74 -11.35
CA ALA A 30 -0.25 -19.89 -10.32
C ALA A 30 -0.86 -18.50 -10.53
N SER A 31 -1.55 -17.98 -9.51
CA SER A 31 -2.06 -16.61 -9.55
C SER A 31 -0.89 -15.68 -9.86
N ALA A 32 -1.03 -14.88 -10.90
CA ALA A 32 -0.04 -13.82 -11.19
C ALA A 32 0.12 -12.96 -9.93
N PRO A 33 1.34 -12.48 -9.62
CA PRO A 33 1.53 -11.51 -8.55
C PRO A 33 0.54 -10.36 -8.76
N PRO A 34 -0.01 -9.76 -7.68
CA PRO A 34 -0.83 -8.56 -7.80
C PRO A 34 -0.10 -7.53 -8.67
N ALA A 35 -0.82 -6.89 -9.59
CA ALA A 35 -0.25 -5.80 -10.36
C ALA A 35 0.19 -4.71 -9.38
N LYS A 36 1.41 -4.17 -9.54
CA LYS A 36 1.86 -3.01 -8.78
C LYS A 36 0.90 -1.86 -9.02
N HIS A 37 0.39 -1.30 -7.94
CA HIS A 37 -0.40 -0.08 -7.98
C HIS A 37 0.56 1.11 -8.07
N VAL A 38 0.31 2.04 -9.00
CA VAL A 38 1.06 3.29 -9.08
C VAL A 38 0.16 4.38 -8.53
N HIS A 39 0.48 4.87 -7.35
CA HIS A 39 -0.25 5.98 -6.74
C HIS A 39 0.14 7.30 -7.41
N HIS A 40 -0.86 8.08 -7.79
CA HIS A 40 -0.66 9.43 -8.35
C HIS A 40 -1.18 10.47 -7.35
N PRO A 41 -0.29 11.02 -6.49
CA PRO A 41 -0.68 12.04 -5.53
C PRO A 41 -1.34 13.23 -6.24
N PRO A 42 -2.58 13.64 -5.84
CA PRO A 42 -3.35 14.68 -6.54
C PRO A 42 -2.64 16.04 -6.62
N HIS A 43 -1.76 16.35 -5.67
CA HIS A 43 -1.00 17.60 -5.62
C HIS A 43 0.47 17.41 -6.02
N GLY A 44 0.87 16.21 -6.47
CA GLY A 44 2.27 15.89 -6.82
C GLY A 44 3.20 15.89 -5.61
N GLY A 45 2.66 15.66 -4.42
CA GLY A 45 3.39 15.58 -3.17
C GLY A 45 4.00 14.21 -2.90
N THR A 46 4.48 14.04 -1.67
CA THR A 46 5.06 12.78 -1.19
C THR A 46 3.97 11.89 -0.62
N PRO A 47 3.71 10.71 -1.16
CA PRO A 47 2.76 9.76 -0.59
C PRO A 47 3.38 9.06 0.63
N VAL A 48 2.64 9.06 1.74
CA VAL A 48 2.96 8.30 2.95
C VAL A 48 1.85 7.29 3.18
N VAL A 49 2.18 6.02 3.01
CA VAL A 49 1.27 4.89 3.14
C VAL A 49 0.96 4.62 4.61
N LEU A 50 -0.31 4.42 4.92
CA LEU A 50 -0.81 4.04 6.24
C LEU A 50 -1.40 2.63 6.18
N GLY A 51 -0.86 1.75 7.00
CA GLY A 51 -1.22 0.33 7.01
C GLY A 51 -0.78 -0.39 5.73
N GLU A 52 -1.63 -1.29 5.24
CA GLU A 52 -1.45 -1.97 3.95
C GLU A 52 -2.23 -1.20 2.87
N GLU A 53 -1.78 0.04 2.58
CA GLU A 53 -2.37 0.94 1.56
C GLU A 53 -3.86 1.28 1.79
N ILE A 54 -4.33 1.25 3.06
CA ILE A 54 -5.74 1.57 3.37
C ILE A 54 -5.99 3.06 3.25
N TYR A 55 -5.02 3.88 3.66
CA TYR A 55 -5.05 5.35 3.57
C TYR A 55 -3.65 5.87 3.22
N HIS A 56 -3.63 7.12 2.74
CA HIS A 56 -2.41 7.87 2.47
C HIS A 56 -2.44 9.25 3.14
N VAL A 57 -1.25 9.74 3.48
CA VAL A 57 -1.01 11.15 3.75
C VAL A 57 -0.14 11.69 2.62
N GLU A 58 -0.67 12.58 1.80
CA GLU A 58 0.13 13.29 0.81
C GLU A 58 0.74 14.54 1.44
N LEU A 59 2.06 14.64 1.45
CA LEU A 59 2.79 15.78 1.99
C LEU A 59 3.26 16.71 0.87
N VAL A 60 2.84 17.98 0.92
CA VAL A 60 3.19 19.00 -0.07
C VAL A 60 3.93 20.14 0.60
N LEU A 61 5.19 20.36 0.22
CA LEU A 61 6.03 21.42 0.78
C LEU A 61 6.02 22.66 -0.12
N ASP A 62 5.54 23.79 0.42
CA ASP A 62 5.84 25.11 -0.09
C ASP A 62 7.14 25.62 0.55
N ALA A 63 8.22 25.47 -0.18
CA ALA A 63 9.54 25.82 0.28
C ALA A 63 9.77 27.35 0.41
N ALA A 64 8.97 28.16 -0.26
CA ALA A 64 9.12 29.63 -0.16
C ALA A 64 8.64 30.12 1.20
N THR A 65 7.57 29.53 1.71
CA THR A 65 6.99 29.91 3.01
C THR A 65 7.41 29.00 4.15
N GLY A 66 7.93 27.78 3.85
CA GLY A 66 8.21 26.75 4.85
C GLY A 66 6.93 26.08 5.36
N LYS A 67 5.85 26.13 4.59
CA LYS A 67 4.59 25.48 4.89
C LYS A 67 4.61 24.05 4.36
N LEU A 68 4.17 23.11 5.18
CA LEU A 68 3.98 21.71 4.81
C LEU A 68 2.50 21.38 5.00
N SER A 69 1.85 21.00 3.90
CA SER A 69 0.45 20.59 3.88
C SER A 69 0.38 19.06 3.88
N ALA A 70 -0.56 18.50 4.64
CA ALA A 70 -0.86 17.07 4.71
C ALA A 70 -2.31 16.84 4.27
N TYR A 71 -2.51 16.20 3.14
CA TYR A 71 -3.82 15.80 2.64
C TYR A 71 -4.06 14.33 3.01
N ILE A 72 -5.20 14.06 3.62
CA ILE A 72 -5.59 12.69 3.99
C ILE A 72 -6.44 12.09 2.87
N LEU A 73 -6.03 10.94 2.37
CA LEU A 73 -6.60 10.29 1.19
C LEU A 73 -6.92 8.83 1.48
N ASP A 74 -7.82 8.26 0.68
CA ASP A 74 -8.07 6.80 0.68
C ASP A 74 -6.90 6.01 0.06
N GLY A 75 -7.06 4.68 -0.01
CA GLY A 75 -6.02 3.79 -0.51
C GLY A 75 -5.62 4.04 -1.96
N GLU A 76 -6.53 4.45 -2.82
CA GLU A 76 -6.28 4.75 -4.23
C GLU A 76 -5.83 6.20 -4.47
N MET A 77 -5.74 7.02 -3.42
CA MET A 77 -5.46 8.47 -3.47
C MET A 77 -6.46 9.27 -4.33
N GLU A 78 -7.69 8.79 -4.48
CA GLU A 78 -8.73 9.44 -5.28
C GLU A 78 -9.68 10.29 -4.45
N ASN A 79 -9.92 9.90 -3.17
CA ASN A 79 -10.89 10.55 -2.32
C ASN A 79 -10.26 11.13 -1.05
N PHE A 80 -10.61 12.38 -0.75
CA PHE A 80 -10.20 13.03 0.49
C PHE A 80 -10.98 12.48 1.70
N ILE A 81 -10.26 12.15 2.78
CA ILE A 81 -10.81 11.58 4.00
C ILE A 81 -10.76 12.62 5.11
N ARG A 82 -11.93 13.02 5.63
CA ARG A 82 -11.99 13.97 6.74
C ARG A 82 -11.73 13.28 8.07
N LEU A 83 -10.95 13.94 8.91
CA LEU A 83 -10.62 13.49 10.26
C LEU A 83 -11.33 14.36 11.29
N ALA A 84 -11.89 13.69 12.31
CA ALA A 84 -12.56 14.35 13.42
C ALA A 84 -11.56 14.73 14.53
N MET A 85 -10.48 15.47 14.14
CA MET A 85 -9.45 15.94 15.07
C MET A 85 -8.96 17.35 14.68
N PRO A 86 -8.55 18.18 15.66
CA PRO A 86 -8.06 19.51 15.36
C PRO A 86 -6.59 19.54 14.91
N ALA A 87 -5.80 18.52 15.27
CA ALA A 87 -4.38 18.45 14.94
C ALA A 87 -3.81 17.04 15.12
N PHE A 88 -2.65 16.78 14.50
CA PHE A 88 -1.79 15.64 14.78
C PHE A 88 -0.31 16.03 14.68
N ASP A 89 0.57 15.21 15.26
CA ASP A 89 2.00 15.47 15.27
C ASP A 89 2.77 14.57 14.32
N MET A 90 3.86 15.11 13.78
CA MET A 90 4.91 14.40 13.07
C MET A 90 6.27 14.79 13.66
N THR A 91 7.16 13.84 13.83
CA THR A 91 8.53 14.12 14.27
C THR A 91 9.50 13.90 13.11
N ALA A 92 10.19 14.96 12.71
CA ALA A 92 11.23 14.93 11.68
C ALA A 92 12.63 14.84 12.31
N GLN A 93 13.54 14.11 11.66
CA GLN A 93 14.96 14.03 12.00
C GLN A 93 15.75 14.92 11.05
N VAL A 94 16.30 16.01 11.55
CA VAL A 94 17.03 17.00 10.75
C VAL A 94 18.41 17.23 11.37
N ASN A 95 19.46 16.88 10.64
CA ASN A 95 20.85 17.05 11.11
C ASN A 95 21.08 16.41 12.50
N GLY A 96 20.50 15.21 12.73
CA GLY A 96 20.62 14.50 13.99
C GLY A 96 19.77 15.05 15.15
N GLN A 97 18.89 16.00 14.87
CA GLN A 97 17.97 16.59 15.86
C GLN A 97 16.52 16.23 15.52
N SER A 98 15.75 15.85 16.55
CA SER A 98 14.31 15.65 16.42
C SER A 98 13.59 17.01 16.44
N LYS A 99 12.72 17.23 15.46
CA LYS A 99 11.86 18.42 15.35
C LYS A 99 10.41 17.97 15.24
N VAL A 100 9.58 18.39 16.19
CA VAL A 100 8.15 18.14 16.14
C VAL A 100 7.47 19.18 15.27
N LEU A 101 6.60 18.71 14.38
CA LEU A 101 5.69 19.50 13.55
C LEU A 101 4.26 19.15 13.95
N THR A 102 3.52 20.09 14.49
CA THR A 102 2.09 19.92 14.75
C THR A 102 1.32 20.44 13.55
N PHE A 103 0.60 19.52 12.90
CA PHE A 103 -0.28 19.83 11.77
C PHE A 103 -1.67 20.20 12.31
N HIS A 104 -2.17 21.37 11.97
CA HIS A 104 -3.48 21.86 12.37
C HIS A 104 -4.49 21.72 11.24
N ALA A 105 -5.71 21.30 11.57
CA ALA A 105 -6.80 21.17 10.63
C ALA A 105 -7.14 22.53 10.00
N VAL A 106 -7.31 22.52 8.67
CA VAL A 106 -7.66 23.72 7.89
C VAL A 106 -9.14 23.66 7.53
N ALA A 107 -9.90 24.68 7.89
CA ALA A 107 -11.29 24.81 7.47
C ALA A 107 -11.37 25.23 6.00
N ASN A 108 -12.31 24.63 5.25
CA ASN A 108 -12.61 25.01 3.87
C ASN A 108 -14.12 25.21 3.69
N PRO A 109 -14.62 26.45 3.69
CA PRO A 109 -16.04 26.74 3.53
C PRO A 109 -16.62 26.24 2.21
N ALA A 110 -15.82 26.13 1.14
CA ALA A 110 -16.28 25.68 -0.17
C ALA A 110 -16.65 24.18 -0.16
N THR A 111 -16.02 23.40 0.69
CA THR A 111 -16.31 21.96 0.88
C THR A 111 -17.08 21.69 2.16
N GLY A 112 -17.34 22.72 2.98
CA GLY A 112 -17.98 22.59 4.30
C GLY A 112 -17.08 21.97 5.37
N GLU A 113 -15.76 21.95 5.17
CA GLU A 113 -14.81 21.46 6.16
C GLU A 113 -14.58 22.48 7.27
N THR A 114 -14.42 21.99 8.49
CA THR A 114 -14.20 22.78 9.69
C THR A 114 -13.00 22.25 10.47
N VAL A 115 -12.51 23.03 11.45
CA VAL A 115 -11.54 22.49 12.42
C VAL A 115 -12.21 21.36 13.22
N GLY A 116 -11.66 20.15 13.12
CA GLY A 116 -12.27 18.94 13.67
C GLY A 116 -13.17 18.13 12.70
N ASP A 117 -13.25 18.56 11.44
CA ASP A 117 -13.81 17.79 10.32
C ASP A 117 -13.14 18.25 9.02
N SER A 118 -11.86 17.90 8.83
CA SER A 118 -11.04 18.34 7.70
C SER A 118 -10.19 17.21 7.15
N SER A 119 -9.95 17.26 5.84
CA SER A 119 -9.03 16.39 5.12
C SER A 119 -7.66 17.05 4.89
N LEU A 120 -7.53 18.35 5.16
CA LEU A 120 -6.30 19.11 5.03
C LEU A 120 -5.80 19.57 6.40
N PHE A 121 -4.53 19.32 6.64
CA PHE A 121 -3.80 19.77 7.82
C PHE A 121 -2.53 20.50 7.39
N GLU A 122 -2.18 21.57 8.08
CA GLU A 122 -1.00 22.38 7.75
C GLU A 122 -0.13 22.65 8.96
N THR A 123 1.16 22.73 8.72
CA THR A 123 2.17 23.20 9.65
C THR A 123 3.14 24.14 8.94
N GLN A 124 3.87 24.96 9.70
CA GLN A 124 4.89 25.84 9.14
C GLN A 124 6.11 25.90 10.05
N ALA A 125 7.31 25.81 9.46
CA ALA A 125 8.56 25.95 10.18
C ALA A 125 9.65 26.57 9.29
N GLU A 126 10.47 27.46 9.86
CA GLU A 126 11.55 28.15 9.12
C GLU A 126 12.55 27.17 8.48
N TRP A 127 12.89 26.07 9.17
CA TRP A 127 13.83 25.09 8.66
C TRP A 127 13.35 24.36 7.40
N LEU A 128 12.04 24.29 7.16
CA LEU A 128 11.45 23.71 5.95
C LEU A 128 11.75 24.54 4.69
N LYS A 129 12.09 25.83 4.84
CA LYS A 129 12.49 26.67 3.70
C LYS A 129 13.81 26.22 3.07
N THR A 130 14.68 25.60 3.85
CA THR A 130 16.04 25.20 3.42
C THR A 130 16.28 23.70 3.42
N THR A 131 15.49 22.92 4.15
CA THR A 131 15.62 21.45 4.25
C THR A 131 14.62 20.79 3.30
N ARG A 132 15.15 19.98 2.37
CA ARG A 132 14.36 19.29 1.34
C ARG A 132 14.23 17.79 1.58
N THR A 133 15.06 17.26 2.47
CA THR A 133 15.12 15.82 2.75
C THR A 133 15.27 15.60 4.24
N PHE A 134 14.45 14.74 4.81
CA PHE A 134 14.51 14.32 6.21
C PHE A 134 13.77 13.01 6.42
N ASP A 135 14.18 12.24 7.41
CA ASP A 135 13.40 11.10 7.89
C ASP A 135 12.35 11.58 8.89
N ALA A 136 11.20 10.96 8.89
CA ALA A 136 10.11 11.36 9.77
C ALA A 136 9.31 10.16 10.28
N VAL A 137 8.57 10.40 11.36
CA VAL A 137 7.60 9.46 11.92
C VAL A 137 6.31 10.20 12.29
N ILE A 138 5.18 9.60 11.94
CA ILE A 138 3.88 9.96 12.49
C ILE A 138 3.65 9.02 13.69
N PRO A 139 3.72 9.54 14.95
CA PRO A 139 3.65 8.68 16.13
C PRO A 139 2.31 7.98 16.27
N GLY A 140 1.24 8.65 15.85
CA GLY A 140 -0.11 8.11 15.85
C GLY A 140 -1.07 8.98 15.04
N LEU A 141 -1.90 8.33 14.21
CA LEU A 141 -2.96 8.98 13.45
C LEU A 141 -4.19 8.09 13.42
N ALA A 142 -5.31 8.59 13.93
CA ALA A 142 -6.57 7.87 13.94
C ALA A 142 -7.43 8.26 12.73
N ILE A 143 -7.82 7.29 11.91
CA ILE A 143 -8.68 7.47 10.73
C ILE A 143 -9.84 6.48 10.82
N ARG A 144 -11.08 6.98 10.89
CA ARG A 144 -12.30 6.17 10.89
C ARG A 144 -12.26 4.99 11.88
N GLY A 145 -11.75 5.21 13.08
CA GLY A 145 -11.68 4.20 14.13
C GLY A 145 -10.46 3.28 14.10
N THR A 146 -9.61 3.38 13.08
CA THR A 146 -8.32 2.68 13.01
C THR A 146 -7.21 3.64 13.40
N THR A 147 -6.30 3.22 14.29
CA THR A 147 -5.13 4.02 14.67
C THR A 147 -3.88 3.42 14.04
N PHE A 148 -3.19 4.22 13.25
CA PHE A 148 -1.89 3.92 12.66
C PHE A 148 -0.81 4.50 13.57
N THR A 149 0.15 3.69 13.99
CA THR A 149 1.20 4.11 14.94
C THR A 149 2.59 3.87 14.38
N GLY A 150 3.52 4.80 14.69
CA GLY A 150 4.92 4.66 14.33
C GLY A 150 5.17 4.57 12.82
N VAL A 151 4.40 5.30 12.02
CA VAL A 151 4.55 5.31 10.56
C VAL A 151 5.79 6.10 10.19
N THR A 152 6.84 5.39 9.78
CA THR A 152 8.14 5.95 9.37
C THR A 152 8.21 6.13 7.86
N PHE A 153 8.82 7.22 7.41
CA PHE A 153 9.03 7.52 6.01
C PHE A 153 10.19 8.49 5.81
N ASN A 154 10.64 8.63 4.57
CA ASN A 154 11.59 9.66 4.16
C ASN A 154 10.85 10.74 3.35
N PHE A 155 11.11 12.02 3.60
CA PHE A 155 10.63 13.11 2.74
C PHE A 155 11.78 13.52 1.80
N PRO A 156 11.57 13.62 0.46
CA PRO A 156 10.33 13.46 -0.28
C PRO A 156 10.09 12.04 -0.84
N GLY A 157 10.79 11.02 -0.37
CA GLY A 157 10.71 9.65 -0.93
C GLY A 157 9.44 8.87 -0.55
N GLY A 158 8.78 9.24 0.56
CA GLY A 158 7.68 8.46 1.11
C GLY A 158 8.12 7.17 1.81
N ASN A 159 7.20 6.22 1.95
CA ASN A 159 7.44 4.87 2.46
C ASN A 159 6.76 3.79 1.59
N ASP A 160 6.25 4.18 0.45
CA ASP A 160 5.77 3.25 -0.55
C ASP A 160 6.95 2.39 -1.04
N ARG A 161 6.76 1.07 -1.06
CA ARG A 161 7.80 0.09 -1.44
C ARG A 161 7.44 -0.66 -2.72
N ASP A 162 6.48 -0.15 -3.48
CA ASP A 162 6.06 -0.76 -4.74
C ASP A 162 7.11 -0.73 -5.85
#